data_51b41c1df003df6d739deb4782e9677f
#
_entry.id   51b41c1df003df6d739deb4782e9677f
#
_cell.length_a   1.000
_cell.length_b   1.000
_cell.length_c   1.000
_cell.angle_alpha   90.00
_cell.angle_beta   90.00
_cell.angle_gamma   90.00
#
_symmetry.space_group_name_H-M   'P 1'
#
loop_
_entity.id
_entity.type
_entity.pdbx_description
1 polymer ?
#
loop_
_entity_poly.entity_id
_entity_poly.type
_entity_poly.pdbx_seq_one_letter_code
_entity_poly.pdbx_strand_id
1 'polypeptide(L)' 'MVSEEQLQIIQENLSERLPDKKILCGYDMLHFSETLKMLPQCEGIILVEQTKFSTLSIIEEEIILAQTLGKEIVGCIVLE' A
#
# COMPACT_ATOMS: atom_id res chain seq x y z
N MET A 1 7.54 9.69 -5.95
CA MET A 1 6.25 8.95 -5.91
C MET A 1 6.32 7.75 -6.83
N VAL A 2 5.75 6.64 -6.41
CA VAL A 2 5.75 5.41 -7.22
C VAL A 2 4.87 5.62 -8.46
N SER A 3 5.37 5.26 -9.63
CA SER A 3 4.63 5.43 -10.88
C SER A 3 3.51 4.40 -11.03
N GLU A 4 2.53 4.69 -11.89
CA GLU A 4 1.47 3.73 -12.21
C GLU A 4 2.01 2.45 -12.82
N GLU A 5 3.06 2.56 -13.65
CA GLU A 5 3.69 1.40 -14.26
C GLU A 5 4.32 0.48 -13.20
N GLN A 6 5.00 1.05 -12.22
CA GLN A 6 5.58 0.29 -11.13
C GLN A 6 4.51 -0.39 -10.29
N LEU A 7 3.43 0.32 -9.97
CA LEU A 7 2.31 -0.26 -9.22
C LEU A 7 1.65 -1.40 -9.99
N GLN A 8 1.50 -1.26 -11.30
CA GLN A 8 0.90 -2.29 -12.13
C GLN A 8 1.76 -3.56 -12.15
N ILE A 9 3.08 -3.41 -12.27
CA ILE A 9 4.00 -4.54 -12.23
C ILE A 9 3.93 -5.24 -10.88
N ILE A 10 3.91 -4.48 -9.80
CA ILE A 10 3.80 -5.04 -8.45
C ILE A 10 2.47 -5.78 -8.28
N GLN A 11 1.38 -5.18 -8.74
CA GLN A 11 0.06 -5.80 -8.68
C GLN A 11 0.01 -7.14 -9.42
N GLU A 12 0.57 -7.18 -10.62
CA GLU A 12 0.63 -8.40 -11.41
C GLU A 12 1.44 -9.50 -10.72
N ASN A 13 2.60 -9.15 -10.18
CA ASN A 13 3.44 -10.09 -9.45
C ASN A 13 2.76 -10.63 -8.19
N LEU A 14 2.09 -9.76 -7.44
CA LEU A 14 1.37 -10.17 -6.24
C LEU A 14 0.17 -11.05 -6.59
N SER A 15 -0.53 -10.74 -7.67
CA SER A 15 -1.66 -11.54 -8.13
C SER A 15 -1.24 -12.95 -8.51
N GLU A 16 -0.06 -13.11 -9.11
CA GLU A 16 0.48 -14.43 -9.44
C GLU A 16 0.83 -15.24 -8.19
N ARG A 17 1.37 -14.57 -7.17
CA ARG A 17 1.79 -15.22 -5.93
C ARG A 17 0.64 -15.48 -4.97
N LEU A 18 -0.42 -14.69 -5.05
CA LEU A 18 -1.58 -14.75 -4.18
C LEU A 18 -2.85 -14.88 -5.03
N PRO A 19 -3.02 -16.02 -5.74
CA PRO A 19 -4.14 -16.16 -6.68
C PRO A 19 -5.52 -16.15 -6.02
N ASP A 20 -5.58 -16.43 -4.72
CA ASP A 20 -6.83 -16.43 -3.96
C ASP A 20 -7.22 -15.04 -3.46
N LYS A 21 -6.36 -14.05 -3.66
CA LYS A 21 -6.58 -12.70 -3.17
C LYS A 21 -6.80 -11.73 -4.32
N LYS A 22 -7.72 -10.81 -4.13
CA LYS A 22 -7.91 -9.69 -5.04
C LYS A 22 -6.97 -8.56 -4.62
N ILE A 23 -6.09 -8.16 -5.52
CA ILE A 23 -5.12 -7.10 -5.26
C ILE A 23 -5.67 -5.79 -5.78
N LEU A 24 -5.87 -4.83 -4.88
CA LEU A 24 -6.30 -3.48 -5.22
C LEU A 24 -5.12 -2.53 -5.05
N CYS A 25 -4.92 -1.65 -6.00
CA CYS A 25 -3.90 -0.62 -5.92
C CYS A 25 -4.52 0.69 -5.50
N GLY A 26 -3.87 1.37 -4.55
CA GLY A 26 -4.25 2.71 -4.14
C GLY A 26 -3.01 3.59 -4.07
N TYR A 27 -3.22 4.88 -4.24
CA TYR A 27 -2.17 5.87 -4.03
C TYR A 27 -1.99 6.14 -2.54
N ASP A 28 -1.11 7.06 -2.22
CA ASP A 28 -0.77 7.46 -0.86
C ASP A 28 -2.03 7.71 -0.01
N MET A 29 -2.27 6.86 0.97
CA MET A 29 -3.47 6.93 1.81
C MET A 29 -3.50 8.16 2.73
N LEU A 30 -2.37 8.82 2.95
CA LEU A 30 -2.33 10.05 3.73
C LEU A 30 -2.87 11.26 2.96
N HIS A 31 -2.84 11.20 1.63
CA HIS A 31 -3.20 12.33 0.76
C HIS A 31 -4.37 12.06 -0.16
N PHE A 32 -4.76 10.81 -0.37
CA PHE A 32 -5.82 10.43 -1.30
C PHE A 32 -6.97 9.75 -0.57
N SER A 33 -8.07 10.46 -0.41
CA SER A 33 -9.26 9.93 0.27
C SER A 33 -9.87 8.72 -0.43
N GLU A 34 -9.69 8.60 -1.73
CA GLU A 34 -10.17 7.44 -2.49
C GLU A 34 -9.51 6.15 -2.02
N THR A 35 -8.22 6.20 -1.70
CA THR A 35 -7.51 5.06 -1.14
C THR A 35 -8.09 4.66 0.22
N LEU A 36 -8.41 5.64 1.06
CA LEU A 36 -9.04 5.37 2.36
C LEU A 36 -10.39 4.68 2.22
N LYS A 37 -11.15 5.02 1.17
CA LYS A 37 -12.45 4.40 0.91
C LYS A 37 -12.34 2.95 0.47
N MET A 38 -11.20 2.55 -0.06
CA MET A 38 -10.95 1.16 -0.47
C MET A 38 -10.63 0.26 0.72
N LEU A 39 -10.08 0.80 1.79
CA LEU A 39 -9.56 0.01 2.91
C LEU A 39 -10.59 -0.90 3.59
N PRO A 40 -11.87 -0.50 3.78
CA PRO A 40 -12.86 -1.40 4.38
C PRO A 40 -13.06 -2.69 3.61
N GLN A 41 -12.76 -2.70 2.32
CA GLN A 41 -12.90 -3.87 1.46
C GLN A 41 -11.67 -4.78 1.49
N CYS A 42 -10.59 -4.34 2.12
CA CYS A 42 -9.31 -5.04 2.13
C CYS A 42 -9.12 -5.84 3.41
N GLU A 43 -8.45 -6.99 3.30
CA GLU A 43 -8.08 -7.80 4.46
C GLU A 43 -6.81 -7.29 5.14
N GLY A 44 -5.92 -6.69 4.36
CA GLY A 44 -4.67 -6.15 4.84
C GLY A 44 -4.06 -5.17 3.86
N ILE A 45 -2.94 -4.62 4.24
CA ILE A 45 -2.25 -3.57 3.48
C ILE A 45 -0.81 -4.00 3.22
N ILE A 46 -0.36 -3.79 1.98
CA ILE A 46 1.05 -3.87 1.63
C ILE A 46 1.49 -2.46 1.26
N LEU A 47 2.45 -1.92 2.00
CA LEU A 47 3.01 -0.61 1.71
C LEU A 47 4.03 -0.70 0.60
N VAL A 48 4.02 0.26 -0.31
CA VAL A 48 5.05 0.40 -1.34
C VAL A 48 5.73 1.74 -1.13
N GLU A 49 6.99 1.70 -0.77
CA GLU A 49 7.77 2.88 -0.43
C GLU A 49 8.94 3.05 -1.39
N GLN A 50 9.32 4.28 -1.62
CA GLN A 50 10.47 4.62 -2.45
C GLN A 50 11.51 5.36 -1.61
N THR A 51 12.73 4.84 -1.57
CA THR A 51 13.77 5.29 -0.64
C THR A 51 14.09 6.78 -0.72
N LYS A 52 13.93 7.38 -1.89
CA LYS A 52 14.22 8.81 -2.08
C LYS A 52 13.11 9.72 -1.59
N PHE A 53 11.89 9.22 -1.44
CA PHE A 53 10.72 10.04 -1.17
C PHE A 53 10.02 9.68 0.14
N SER A 54 10.17 8.45 0.59
CA SER A 54 9.55 8.00 1.84
C SER A 54 10.48 8.28 3.01
N THR A 55 9.97 9.03 3.98
CA THR A 55 10.69 9.27 5.24
C THR A 55 10.13 8.34 6.31
N LEU A 56 10.93 8.11 7.36
CA LEU A 56 10.49 7.31 8.49
C LEU A 56 9.22 7.87 9.12
N SER A 57 9.12 9.20 9.22
CA SER A 57 7.93 9.86 9.77
C SER A 57 6.68 9.55 8.97
N ILE A 58 6.76 9.57 7.65
CA ILE A 58 5.63 9.25 6.77
C ILE A 58 5.22 7.79 6.95
N ILE A 59 6.17 6.90 6.98
CA ILE A 59 5.91 5.47 7.17
C ILE A 59 5.24 5.22 8.52
N GLU A 60 5.70 5.86 9.57
CA GLU A 60 5.08 5.76 10.90
C GLU A 60 3.64 6.26 10.90
N GLU A 61 3.36 7.39 10.22
CA GLU A 61 2.00 7.91 10.09
C GLU A 61 1.08 6.94 9.35
N GLU A 62 1.58 6.30 8.31
CA GLU A 62 0.82 5.30 7.57
C GLU A 62 0.50 4.08 8.44
N ILE A 63 1.46 3.61 9.22
CA ILE A 63 1.26 2.49 10.16
C ILE A 63 0.20 2.85 11.19
N ILE A 64 0.29 4.03 11.78
CA ILE A 64 -0.68 4.49 12.78
C ILE A 64 -2.08 4.59 12.15
N LEU A 65 -2.19 5.14 10.96
CA LEU A 65 -3.47 5.25 10.26
C LEU A 65 -4.08 3.86 10.00
N ALA A 66 -3.28 2.92 9.53
CA ALA A 66 -3.73 1.56 9.28
C ALA A 66 -4.25 0.91 10.57
N GLN A 67 -3.53 1.06 11.67
CA GLN A 67 -3.94 0.55 12.98
C GLN A 67 -5.24 1.19 13.44
N THR A 68 -5.37 2.50 13.25
CA THR A 68 -6.59 3.23 13.61
C THR A 68 -7.81 2.71 12.84
N LEU A 69 -7.60 2.31 11.58
CA LEU A 69 -8.66 1.76 10.73
C LEU A 69 -8.86 0.25 10.93
N GLY A 70 -8.13 -0.35 11.85
CA GLY A 70 -8.24 -1.78 12.14
C GLY A 70 -7.69 -2.68 11.04
N LYS A 71 -6.75 -2.19 10.26
CA LYS A 71 -6.12 -2.97 9.18
C LYS A 71 -4.69 -3.35 9.52
N GLU A 72 -4.34 -4.58 9.20
CA GLU A 72 -2.99 -5.09 9.40
C GLU A 72 -2.12 -4.75 8.21
N ILE A 73 -0.90 -4.30 8.48
CA ILE A 73 0.12 -4.16 7.46
C ILE A 73 0.86 -5.48 7.35
N VAL A 74 0.65 -6.18 6.24
CA VAL A 74 1.19 -7.53 6.05
C VAL A 74 2.55 -7.54 5.36
N GLY A 75 2.97 -6.40 4.82
CA GLY A 75 4.28 -6.30 4.21
C GLY A 75 4.59 -4.91 3.70
N CYS A 76 5.84 -4.73 3.32
CA CYS A 76 6.33 -3.49 2.74
C CYS A 76 7.28 -3.82 1.60
N ILE A 77 7.06 -3.18 0.46
CA ILE A 77 7.94 -3.29 -0.70
C ILE A 77 8.71 -1.98 -0.80
N VAL A 78 10.02 -2.07 -0.84
CA VAL A 78 10.88 -0.90 -0.93
C VAL A 78 11.49 -0.83 -2.34
N LEU A 79 11.28 0.28 -3.01
CA LEU A 79 11.84 0.56 -4.33
C LEU A 79 13.01 1.52 -4.16
N GLU A 80 14.10 1.24 -4.84
CA GLU A 80 15.29 2.08 -4.81
C GLU A 80 15.33 3.14 -5.91
#